data_5fa6ee1b680d87e094e93756bcd32003
#
_entry.id   5fa6ee1b680d87e094e93756bcd32003
#
_cell.length_a   1.000
_cell.length_b   1.000
_cell.length_c   1.000
_cell.angle_alpha   90.00
_cell.angle_beta   90.00
_cell.angle_gamma   90.00
#
_symmetry.space_group_name_H-M   'P 1'
#
loop_
_entity.id
_entity.type
_entity.pdbx_description
1 polymer ?
#
loop_
_entity_poly.entity_id
_entity_poly.type
_entity_poly.pdbx_seq_one_letter_code
_entity_poly.pdbx_strand_id
1 'polypeptide(L)'
;SLNKINVLLYNVKHQLLFFKMCEDSECDNFTDLDFHESFMGTYLYVRLLLYTRANLECGQELLHHNFTQEPLFNVSRPTTFVIHGYRPTGAPPIWINHIVHLLAAQKDMNILVVDWNRGAANLNYFTAVANTRGTAVNITGFIESMEKEGASLDSIHLIGVSLGAHVAGFIGAMLEGRVGRITGLDPAGPMFASAPPEERLDPTDAQFVDVLHTDMNSFGLRGTHGHIDFYANGGLDQPGCPKTIFSGKSYFVCDHQRSVFLYLCALNHTCKLTAYPCSSYSDFLSGQCLQCETFKPASCPVLGYDMSQWRDRLLMLGQTRAYFSTTAELPYSKTSYRVDLVTWNQFLRWGVVILRLHNGKNVIESQIDNKLLRFEQYTSTRLLAQFDADLYPIQKISLRIVTGNVIGPRYKIRLLRIRITPLENQNRPLMCRYDIILEENAEVSFKPLPCD
;
A
#
# COMPACT_ATOMS: atom_id res chain seq x y z
N SER A 1 -31.70 8.65 10.30
CA SER A 1 -31.26 7.29 9.99
C SER A 1 -32.07 6.60 8.87
N LEU A 2 -33.23 7.12 8.48
CA LEU A 2 -34.08 6.57 7.39
C LEU A 2 -33.71 7.08 5.98
N ASN A 3 -33.00 8.20 5.86
CA ASN A 3 -32.62 8.77 4.57
C ASN A 3 -31.42 8.10 3.88
N LYS A 4 -30.59 7.32 4.60
CA LYS A 4 -29.48 6.57 3.98
C LYS A 4 -29.91 5.26 3.34
N ILE A 5 -31.02 4.68 3.77
CA ILE A 5 -31.55 3.43 3.20
C ILE A 5 -32.27 3.69 1.89
N ASN A 6 -32.93 4.86 1.73
CA ASN A 6 -33.63 5.20 0.50
C ASN A 6 -32.72 5.54 -0.68
N VAL A 7 -31.49 6.03 -0.43
CA VAL A 7 -30.51 6.30 -1.51
C VAL A 7 -29.88 5.00 -2.03
N LEU A 8 -29.71 3.99 -1.17
CA LEU A 8 -29.25 2.67 -1.60
C LEU A 8 -30.30 1.90 -2.40
N LEU A 9 -31.57 2.03 -2.05
CA LEU A 9 -32.67 1.36 -2.76
C LEU A 9 -33.03 2.04 -4.10
N TYR A 10 -32.76 3.33 -4.25
CA TYR A 10 -32.98 4.03 -5.52
C TYR A 10 -31.94 3.67 -6.59
N ASN A 11 -30.70 3.45 -6.18
CA ASN A 11 -29.62 2.98 -7.07
C ASN A 11 -29.77 1.52 -7.52
N VAL A 12 -30.36 0.68 -6.70
CA VAL A 12 -30.59 -0.75 -7.05
C VAL A 12 -31.74 -0.89 -8.09
N LYS A 13 -32.75 -0.02 -8.08
CA LYS A 13 -33.85 -0.09 -9.06
C LYS A 13 -33.49 0.43 -10.46
N HIS A 14 -32.55 1.35 -10.58
CA HIS A 14 -32.07 1.84 -11.89
C HIS A 14 -31.04 0.92 -12.56
N GLN A 15 -30.33 0.08 -11.82
CA GLN A 15 -29.44 -0.94 -12.39
C GLN A 15 -30.20 -2.16 -12.96
N LEU A 16 -31.43 -2.41 -12.52
CA LEU A 16 -32.24 -3.54 -12.98
C LEU A 16 -32.94 -3.33 -14.34
N LEU A 17 -32.88 -2.14 -14.94
CA LEU A 17 -33.50 -1.83 -16.22
C LEU A 17 -32.56 -1.85 -17.43
N PHE A 18 -31.26 -2.05 -17.24
CA PHE A 18 -30.28 -2.23 -18.32
C PHE A 18 -29.91 -3.70 -18.59
N PHE A 19 -30.52 -4.65 -17.88
CA PHE A 19 -30.29 -6.10 -18.03
C PHE A 19 -31.24 -6.74 -19.07
N LYS A 20 -31.27 -6.22 -20.30
CA LYS A 20 -31.88 -6.98 -21.39
C LYS A 20 -31.30 -6.52 -22.70
N MET A 21 -30.17 -7.07 -23.07
CA MET A 21 -29.65 -7.38 -24.40
C MET A 21 -28.16 -7.68 -24.30
N CYS A 22 -27.83 -8.83 -23.74
CA CYS A 22 -26.64 -9.59 -24.09
C CYS A 22 -27.11 -11.03 -24.28
N GLU A 23 -26.86 -11.58 -25.44
CA GLU A 23 -26.96 -13.02 -25.69
C GLU A 23 -26.11 -13.78 -24.64
N ASP A 24 -26.60 -14.94 -24.20
CA ASP A 24 -26.02 -15.81 -23.19
C ASP A 24 -24.59 -16.27 -23.57
N SER A 25 -23.58 -15.40 -23.35
CA SER A 25 -22.22 -15.87 -23.16
C SER A 25 -22.08 -16.25 -21.68
N GLU A 26 -21.95 -17.52 -21.37
CA GLU A 26 -21.64 -17.97 -20.01
C GLU A 26 -20.36 -17.28 -19.56
N CYS A 27 -20.41 -16.58 -18.41
CA CYS A 27 -19.23 -15.97 -17.81
C CYS A 27 -18.31 -17.06 -17.27
N ASP A 28 -17.03 -16.96 -17.57
CA ASP A 28 -16.02 -17.82 -16.97
C ASP A 28 -15.72 -17.35 -15.54
N ASN A 29 -16.25 -18.08 -14.59
CA ASN A 29 -16.00 -17.78 -13.18
C ASN A 29 -14.59 -18.23 -12.76
N PHE A 30 -14.02 -17.51 -11.79
CA PHE A 30 -12.80 -17.95 -11.12
C PHE A 30 -13.03 -19.32 -10.46
N THR A 31 -12.04 -20.21 -10.52
CA THR A 31 -12.13 -21.56 -9.94
C THR A 31 -12.44 -21.48 -8.45
N ASP A 32 -13.58 -22.05 -8.05
CA ASP A 32 -13.98 -22.21 -6.66
C ASP A 32 -13.88 -23.69 -6.31
N LEU A 33 -13.05 -24.02 -5.33
CA LEU A 33 -12.82 -25.38 -4.88
C LEU A 33 -13.37 -25.54 -3.46
N ASP A 34 -13.96 -26.67 -3.18
CA ASP A 34 -14.38 -26.99 -1.84
C ASP A 34 -13.20 -27.44 -0.96
N PHE A 35 -13.47 -27.58 0.34
CA PHE A 35 -12.45 -28.01 1.30
C PHE A 35 -11.95 -29.42 1.02
N HIS A 36 -12.80 -30.29 0.51
CA HIS A 36 -12.43 -31.69 0.19
C HIS A 36 -11.45 -31.73 -0.98
N GLU A 37 -11.69 -30.95 -2.04
CA GLU A 37 -10.79 -30.84 -3.19
C GLU A 37 -9.43 -30.30 -2.76
N SER A 38 -9.42 -29.24 -1.93
CA SER A 38 -8.19 -28.67 -1.38
C SER A 38 -7.44 -29.64 -0.46
N PHE A 39 -8.17 -30.49 0.29
CA PHE A 39 -7.59 -31.47 1.18
C PHE A 39 -6.97 -32.65 0.40
N MET A 40 -7.66 -33.16 -0.62
CA MET A 40 -7.15 -34.25 -1.47
C MET A 40 -6.00 -33.82 -2.36
N GLY A 41 -5.86 -32.51 -2.57
CA GLY A 41 -4.90 -31.93 -3.49
C GLY A 41 -5.38 -31.95 -4.93
N THR A 42 -5.00 -30.94 -5.68
CA THR A 42 -5.36 -30.77 -7.09
C THR A 42 -4.10 -30.68 -7.93
N TYR A 43 -4.19 -31.03 -9.21
CA TYR A 43 -3.10 -30.81 -10.16
C TYR A 43 -3.03 -29.32 -10.58
N LEU A 44 -1.85 -28.89 -10.97
CA LEU A 44 -1.67 -27.52 -11.50
C LEU A 44 -2.45 -27.35 -12.80
N TYR A 45 -3.34 -26.36 -12.81
CA TYR A 45 -4.03 -25.89 -14.01
C TYR A 45 -4.12 -24.38 -13.94
N VAL A 46 -3.72 -23.69 -15.02
CA VAL A 46 -3.65 -22.23 -15.10
C VAL A 46 -4.64 -21.74 -16.15
N ARG A 47 -5.54 -20.86 -15.75
CA ARG A 47 -6.49 -20.19 -16.64
C ARG A 47 -6.19 -18.70 -16.65
N LEU A 48 -6.42 -18.05 -17.77
CA LEU A 48 -6.32 -16.59 -17.92
C LEU A 48 -7.72 -16.04 -18.16
N LEU A 49 -8.25 -15.30 -17.20
CA LEU A 49 -9.56 -14.67 -17.30
C LEU A 49 -9.39 -13.21 -17.76
N LEU A 50 -9.84 -12.92 -18.98
CA LEU A 50 -9.78 -11.61 -19.60
C LEU A 50 -10.91 -10.71 -19.09
N TYR A 51 -10.54 -9.52 -18.65
CA TYR A 51 -11.42 -8.40 -18.37
C TYR A 51 -10.97 -7.17 -19.14
N THR A 52 -11.92 -6.44 -19.67
CA THR A 52 -11.74 -5.13 -20.30
C THR A 52 -12.88 -4.21 -19.87
N ARG A 53 -12.86 -2.95 -20.26
CA ARG A 53 -13.97 -2.04 -19.98
C ARG A 53 -15.34 -2.51 -20.53
N ALA A 54 -15.34 -3.43 -21.49
CA ALA A 54 -16.55 -3.97 -22.09
C ALA A 54 -17.17 -5.15 -21.32
N ASN A 55 -16.38 -5.85 -20.49
CA ASN A 55 -16.83 -7.07 -19.80
C ASN A 55 -16.39 -7.16 -18.32
N LEU A 56 -16.43 -6.04 -17.59
CA LEU A 56 -15.94 -5.98 -16.18
C LEU A 56 -16.67 -6.93 -15.23
N GLU A 57 -17.93 -7.22 -15.49
CA GLU A 57 -18.75 -8.11 -14.65
C GLU A 57 -18.66 -9.59 -15.06
N CYS A 58 -18.04 -9.89 -16.21
CA CYS A 58 -18.07 -11.21 -16.82
C CYS A 58 -16.71 -11.54 -17.43
N GLY A 59 -15.89 -12.28 -16.69
CA GLY A 59 -14.60 -12.76 -17.20
C GLY A 59 -14.76 -13.73 -18.35
N GLN A 60 -13.86 -13.70 -19.31
CA GLN A 60 -13.76 -14.69 -20.40
C GLN A 60 -12.43 -15.41 -20.33
N GLU A 61 -12.46 -16.74 -20.40
CA GLU A 61 -11.23 -17.51 -20.45
C GLU A 61 -10.52 -17.31 -21.79
N LEU A 62 -9.30 -16.86 -21.72
CA LEU A 62 -8.45 -16.58 -22.86
C LEU A 62 -7.55 -17.79 -23.14
N LEU A 63 -7.77 -18.46 -24.27
CA LEU A 63 -7.01 -19.65 -24.65
C LEU A 63 -5.73 -19.30 -25.38
N HIS A 64 -4.62 -19.93 -25.03
CA HIS A 64 -3.28 -19.67 -25.58
C HIS A 64 -3.19 -19.77 -27.12
N HIS A 65 -4.01 -20.64 -27.74
CA HIS A 65 -3.90 -20.94 -29.16
C HIS A 65 -4.79 -20.05 -30.06
N ASN A 66 -5.72 -19.26 -29.48
CA ASN A 66 -6.66 -18.45 -30.25
C ASN A 66 -6.95 -17.07 -29.64
N PHE A 67 -6.10 -16.57 -28.72
CA PHE A 67 -6.32 -15.29 -28.04
C PHE A 67 -6.43 -14.11 -29.00
N THR A 68 -5.81 -14.16 -30.17
CA THR A 68 -5.90 -13.12 -31.20
C THR A 68 -7.25 -13.05 -31.87
N GLN A 69 -8.07 -14.11 -31.76
CA GLN A 69 -9.43 -14.16 -32.30
C GLN A 69 -10.46 -13.69 -31.29
N GLU A 70 -10.06 -13.48 -30.02
CA GLU A 70 -10.95 -12.97 -28.99
C GLU A 70 -11.27 -11.49 -29.22
N PRO A 71 -12.54 -11.12 -29.50
CA PRO A 71 -12.89 -9.76 -29.90
C PRO A 71 -12.59 -8.69 -28.84
N LEU A 72 -12.56 -9.08 -27.57
CA LEU A 72 -12.29 -8.18 -26.46
C LEU A 72 -10.82 -7.98 -26.19
N PHE A 73 -9.96 -8.93 -26.62
CA PHE A 73 -8.52 -8.84 -26.45
C PHE A 73 -7.89 -7.96 -27.54
N ASN A 74 -7.06 -7.02 -27.14
CA ASN A 74 -6.31 -6.19 -28.07
C ASN A 74 -4.82 -6.19 -27.71
N VAL A 75 -4.01 -6.83 -28.53
CA VAL A 75 -2.56 -6.98 -28.33
C VAL A 75 -1.81 -5.64 -28.23
N SER A 76 -2.33 -4.58 -28.83
CA SER A 76 -1.73 -3.23 -28.78
C SER A 76 -2.03 -2.47 -27.50
N ARG A 77 -2.95 -2.97 -26.67
CA ARG A 77 -3.24 -2.34 -25.35
C ARG A 77 -2.22 -2.77 -24.31
N PRO A 78 -1.92 -1.90 -23.34
CA PRO A 78 -1.24 -2.34 -22.13
C PRO A 78 -1.95 -3.53 -21.51
N THR A 79 -1.19 -4.49 -20.99
CA THR A 79 -1.73 -5.69 -20.39
C THR A 79 -1.28 -5.81 -18.93
N THR A 80 -2.23 -5.94 -18.00
CA THR A 80 -1.95 -6.14 -16.58
C THR A 80 -2.37 -7.55 -16.17
N PHE A 81 -1.42 -8.32 -15.65
CA PHE A 81 -1.69 -9.62 -15.04
C PHE A 81 -1.89 -9.46 -13.54
N VAL A 82 -2.92 -10.07 -12.99
CA VAL A 82 -3.22 -10.11 -11.56
C VAL A 82 -3.08 -11.53 -11.07
N ILE A 83 -2.07 -11.78 -10.22
CA ILE A 83 -1.63 -13.13 -9.83
C ILE A 83 -1.85 -13.28 -8.31
N HIS A 84 -2.80 -14.13 -7.93
CA HIS A 84 -3.11 -14.38 -6.52
C HIS A 84 -2.07 -15.32 -5.85
N GLY A 85 -2.12 -15.35 -4.52
CA GLY A 85 -1.24 -16.19 -3.69
C GLY A 85 -1.85 -17.52 -3.28
N TYR A 86 -1.34 -18.08 -2.18
CA TYR A 86 -1.78 -19.34 -1.58
C TYR A 86 -3.24 -19.31 -1.14
N ARG A 87 -3.96 -20.40 -1.42
CA ARG A 87 -5.42 -20.52 -1.18
C ARG A 87 -5.78 -21.83 -0.44
N PRO A 88 -5.40 -22.00 0.84
CA PRO A 88 -5.53 -23.28 1.55
C PRO A 88 -6.95 -23.85 1.59
N THR A 89 -7.97 -23.01 1.45
CA THR A 89 -9.39 -23.44 1.46
C THR A 89 -9.99 -23.59 0.07
N GLY A 90 -9.24 -23.25 -1.00
CA GLY A 90 -9.73 -23.28 -2.38
C GLY A 90 -10.71 -22.18 -2.78
N ALA A 91 -11.24 -21.41 -1.84
CA ALA A 91 -12.18 -20.33 -2.14
C ALA A 91 -11.52 -19.18 -2.93
N PRO A 92 -12.22 -18.53 -3.89
CA PRO A 92 -11.70 -17.41 -4.66
C PRO A 92 -11.27 -16.23 -3.77
N PRO A 93 -10.27 -15.43 -4.21
CA PRO A 93 -9.93 -14.18 -3.53
C PRO A 93 -11.08 -13.16 -3.64
N ILE A 94 -11.53 -12.64 -2.50
CA ILE A 94 -12.67 -11.69 -2.43
C ILE A 94 -12.41 -10.32 -3.09
N TRP A 95 -11.17 -9.99 -3.39
CA TRP A 95 -10.75 -8.70 -3.90
C TRP A 95 -10.59 -8.66 -5.44
N ILE A 96 -10.76 -9.77 -6.16
CA ILE A 96 -10.53 -9.85 -7.61
C ILE A 96 -11.45 -8.86 -8.36
N ASN A 97 -12.76 -8.89 -8.12
CA ASN A 97 -13.67 -7.99 -8.81
C ASN A 97 -13.34 -6.51 -8.54
N HIS A 98 -12.94 -6.18 -7.31
CA HIS A 98 -12.56 -4.81 -6.98
C HIS A 98 -11.30 -4.35 -7.72
N ILE A 99 -10.26 -5.18 -7.79
CA ILE A 99 -9.02 -4.78 -8.48
C ILE A 99 -9.23 -4.65 -9.99
N VAL A 100 -10.04 -5.52 -10.60
CA VAL A 100 -10.40 -5.44 -12.02
C VAL A 100 -11.07 -4.10 -12.35
N HIS A 101 -12.09 -3.70 -11.59
CA HIS A 101 -12.79 -2.43 -11.79
C HIS A 101 -11.86 -1.23 -11.60
N LEU A 102 -11.03 -1.26 -10.57
CA LEU A 102 -10.11 -0.18 -10.27
C LEU A 102 -8.98 -0.05 -11.29
N LEU A 103 -8.46 -1.15 -11.84
CA LEU A 103 -7.47 -1.13 -12.91
C LEU A 103 -8.08 -0.61 -14.22
N ALA A 104 -9.28 -1.05 -14.59
CA ALA A 104 -9.98 -0.56 -15.78
C ALA A 104 -10.29 0.95 -15.70
N ALA A 105 -10.48 1.49 -14.47
CA ALA A 105 -10.64 2.92 -14.25
C ALA A 105 -9.34 3.71 -14.51
N GLN A 106 -8.14 3.11 -14.26
CA GLN A 106 -6.86 3.80 -14.49
C GLN A 106 -6.61 4.06 -15.98
N LYS A 107 -6.78 3.03 -16.79
CA LYS A 107 -6.43 3.09 -18.22
C LYS A 107 -7.23 2.05 -19.01
N ASP A 108 -7.45 2.29 -20.31
CA ASP A 108 -7.96 1.25 -21.21
C ASP A 108 -6.87 0.20 -21.46
N MET A 109 -7.08 -1.03 -20.97
CA MET A 109 -6.10 -2.11 -20.95
C MET A 109 -6.77 -3.48 -21.02
N ASN A 110 -5.98 -4.50 -21.33
CA ASN A 110 -6.35 -5.88 -21.04
C ASN A 110 -5.99 -6.18 -19.57
N ILE A 111 -6.92 -6.73 -18.81
CA ILE A 111 -6.68 -7.20 -17.45
C ILE A 111 -6.83 -8.73 -17.47
N LEU A 112 -5.75 -9.44 -17.18
CA LEU A 112 -5.72 -10.87 -17.16
C LEU A 112 -5.59 -11.36 -15.70
N VAL A 113 -6.69 -11.88 -15.17
CA VAL A 113 -6.67 -12.53 -13.85
C VAL A 113 -6.14 -13.93 -14.03
N VAL A 114 -5.02 -14.22 -13.39
CA VAL A 114 -4.39 -15.55 -13.41
C VAL A 114 -5.06 -16.41 -12.37
N ASP A 115 -5.90 -17.33 -12.84
CA ASP A 115 -6.54 -18.35 -12.01
C ASP A 115 -5.68 -19.62 -12.02
N TRP A 116 -4.83 -19.76 -11.02
CA TRP A 116 -4.07 -20.95 -10.75
C TRP A 116 -4.52 -21.64 -9.45
N ASN A 117 -5.81 -21.44 -9.11
CA ASN A 117 -6.36 -21.88 -7.83
C ASN A 117 -6.18 -23.38 -7.62
N ARG A 118 -6.29 -24.21 -8.66
CA ARG A 118 -5.98 -25.65 -8.59
C ARG A 118 -4.55 -25.92 -8.15
N GLY A 119 -3.56 -25.10 -8.55
CA GLY A 119 -2.18 -25.18 -8.10
C GLY A 119 -1.91 -24.55 -6.73
N ALA A 120 -2.70 -23.55 -6.36
CA ALA A 120 -2.54 -22.77 -5.12
C ALA A 120 -3.35 -23.32 -3.94
N ALA A 121 -4.40 -24.10 -4.22
CA ALA A 121 -5.29 -24.70 -3.22
C ALA A 121 -4.76 -26.08 -2.81
N ASN A 122 -4.02 -26.10 -1.71
CA ASN A 122 -3.53 -27.33 -1.09
C ASN A 122 -3.26 -27.06 0.39
N LEU A 123 -3.63 -27.96 1.28
CA LEU A 123 -3.28 -27.82 2.70
C LEU A 123 -1.76 -27.83 2.93
N ASN A 124 -1.03 -28.53 2.07
CA ASN A 124 0.41 -28.52 2.08
C ASN A 124 0.95 -27.30 1.32
N TYR A 125 1.39 -26.28 2.04
CA TYR A 125 1.99 -25.06 1.49
C TYR A 125 3.16 -25.33 0.52
N PHE A 126 4.00 -26.34 0.80
CA PHE A 126 5.15 -26.68 -0.05
C PHE A 126 4.73 -27.11 -1.46
N THR A 127 3.58 -27.75 -1.61
CA THR A 127 3.01 -28.09 -2.91
C THR A 127 2.64 -26.83 -3.70
N ALA A 128 2.00 -25.88 -3.05
CA ALA A 128 1.68 -24.58 -3.69
C ALA A 128 2.95 -23.81 -4.09
N VAL A 129 4.00 -23.82 -3.25
CA VAL A 129 5.32 -23.26 -3.59
C VAL A 129 5.92 -23.96 -4.82
N ALA A 130 5.90 -25.29 -4.87
CA ALA A 130 6.43 -26.03 -6.03
C ALA A 130 5.69 -25.70 -7.32
N ASN A 131 4.39 -25.43 -7.26
CA ASN A 131 3.57 -25.05 -8.41
C ASN A 131 3.83 -23.63 -8.94
N THR A 132 4.47 -22.74 -8.19
CA THR A 132 4.73 -21.34 -8.62
C THR A 132 5.55 -21.28 -9.91
N ARG A 133 6.58 -22.10 -10.05
CA ARG A 133 7.42 -22.14 -11.26
C ARG A 133 6.66 -22.67 -12.47
N GLY A 134 5.86 -23.72 -12.29
CA GLY A 134 5.00 -24.25 -13.36
C GLY A 134 3.96 -23.23 -13.82
N THR A 135 3.39 -22.47 -12.89
CA THR A 135 2.49 -21.34 -13.18
C THR A 135 3.20 -20.27 -13.99
N ALA A 136 4.41 -19.90 -13.58
CA ALA A 136 5.20 -18.90 -14.29
C ALA A 136 5.54 -19.33 -15.72
N VAL A 137 5.97 -20.59 -15.94
CA VAL A 137 6.25 -21.14 -17.28
C VAL A 137 5.02 -21.02 -18.20
N ASN A 138 3.84 -21.34 -17.69
CA ASN A 138 2.59 -21.28 -18.45
C ASN A 138 2.29 -19.83 -18.90
N ILE A 139 2.39 -18.87 -17.98
CA ILE A 139 2.12 -17.46 -18.27
C ILE A 139 3.20 -16.87 -19.18
N THR A 140 4.48 -17.22 -18.97
CA THR A 140 5.58 -16.78 -19.84
C THR A 140 5.34 -17.21 -21.28
N GLY A 141 4.96 -18.45 -21.54
CA GLY A 141 4.63 -18.91 -22.88
C GLY A 141 3.49 -18.14 -23.55
N PHE A 142 2.48 -17.72 -22.75
CA PHE A 142 1.43 -16.85 -23.26
C PHE A 142 1.96 -15.44 -23.60
N ILE A 143 2.78 -14.84 -22.73
CA ILE A 143 3.40 -13.52 -22.98
C ILE A 143 4.30 -13.54 -24.20
N GLU A 144 5.10 -14.60 -24.41
CA GLU A 144 5.91 -14.78 -25.60
C GLU A 144 5.05 -14.88 -26.89
N SER A 145 3.89 -15.52 -26.78
CA SER A 145 2.94 -15.56 -27.88
C SER A 145 2.34 -14.17 -28.16
N MET A 146 2.03 -13.39 -27.13
CA MET A 146 1.61 -12.00 -27.28
C MET A 146 2.71 -11.13 -27.93
N GLU A 147 3.98 -11.31 -27.54
CA GLU A 147 5.12 -10.57 -28.12
C GLU A 147 5.27 -10.88 -29.61
N LYS A 148 5.11 -12.14 -30.02
CA LYS A 148 5.12 -12.56 -31.45
C LYS A 148 4.00 -11.90 -32.25
N GLU A 149 2.86 -11.65 -31.64
CA GLU A 149 1.72 -10.96 -32.25
C GLU A 149 1.81 -9.42 -32.13
N GLY A 150 2.93 -8.88 -31.63
CA GLY A 150 3.25 -7.46 -31.62
C GLY A 150 2.98 -6.73 -30.29
N ALA A 151 2.72 -7.44 -29.20
CA ALA A 151 2.66 -6.80 -27.88
C ALA A 151 4.05 -6.29 -27.46
N SER A 152 4.09 -5.12 -26.82
CA SER A 152 5.32 -4.61 -26.20
C SER A 152 5.44 -5.10 -24.77
N LEU A 153 6.55 -5.75 -24.43
CA LEU A 153 6.84 -6.18 -23.05
C LEU A 153 6.92 -5.01 -22.08
N ASP A 154 7.33 -3.82 -22.54
CA ASP A 154 7.35 -2.59 -21.75
C ASP A 154 5.96 -2.17 -21.26
N SER A 155 4.90 -2.60 -21.97
CA SER A 155 3.52 -2.29 -21.62
C SER A 155 2.87 -3.35 -20.72
N ILE A 156 3.61 -4.39 -20.33
CA ILE A 156 3.14 -5.44 -19.43
C ILE A 156 3.43 -5.06 -18.00
N HIS A 157 2.39 -5.17 -17.15
CA HIS A 157 2.48 -5.02 -15.70
C HIS A 157 2.01 -6.30 -15.00
N LEU A 158 2.87 -6.89 -14.18
CA LEU A 158 2.54 -8.06 -13.36
C LEU A 158 2.27 -7.60 -11.92
N ILE A 159 1.08 -7.84 -11.39
CA ILE A 159 0.71 -7.56 -10.00
C ILE A 159 0.55 -8.89 -9.29
N GLY A 160 1.49 -9.22 -8.41
CA GLY A 160 1.51 -10.47 -7.68
C GLY A 160 1.28 -10.30 -6.18
N VAL A 161 0.45 -11.14 -5.59
CA VAL A 161 0.14 -11.16 -4.16
C VAL A 161 0.76 -12.39 -3.51
N SER A 162 1.53 -12.23 -2.43
CA SER A 162 2.09 -13.35 -1.67
C SER A 162 2.93 -14.29 -2.57
N LEU A 163 2.56 -15.57 -2.72
CA LEU A 163 3.20 -16.48 -3.69
C LEU A 163 3.11 -15.96 -5.13
N GLY A 164 2.04 -15.25 -5.49
CA GLY A 164 1.88 -14.63 -6.80
C GLY A 164 2.93 -13.58 -7.13
N ALA A 165 3.53 -12.94 -6.12
CA ALA A 165 4.64 -12.02 -6.31
C ALA A 165 5.91 -12.76 -6.80
N HIS A 166 6.17 -13.98 -6.29
CA HIS A 166 7.26 -14.81 -6.79
C HIS A 166 6.97 -15.39 -8.17
N VAL A 167 5.71 -15.74 -8.45
CA VAL A 167 5.30 -16.12 -9.82
C VAL A 167 5.61 -14.98 -10.79
N ALA A 168 5.27 -13.72 -10.43
CA ALA A 168 5.59 -12.55 -11.24
C ALA A 168 7.11 -12.37 -11.43
N GLY A 169 7.91 -12.56 -10.37
CA GLY A 169 9.37 -12.55 -10.44
C GLY A 169 9.91 -13.62 -11.40
N PHE A 170 9.45 -14.87 -11.29
CA PHE A 170 9.87 -15.93 -12.20
C PHE A 170 9.49 -15.67 -13.65
N ILE A 171 8.32 -15.11 -13.94
CA ILE A 171 7.95 -14.66 -15.30
C ILE A 171 8.94 -13.61 -15.78
N GLY A 172 9.23 -12.61 -14.94
CA GLY A 172 10.17 -11.55 -15.28
C GLY A 172 11.57 -12.07 -15.57
N ALA A 173 12.10 -12.95 -14.72
CA ALA A 173 13.39 -13.60 -14.93
C ALA A 173 13.44 -14.43 -16.23
N MET A 174 12.40 -15.20 -16.53
CA MET A 174 12.29 -15.96 -17.79
C MET A 174 12.25 -15.07 -19.04
N LEU A 175 11.73 -13.86 -18.90
CA LEU A 175 11.70 -12.82 -19.93
C LEU A 175 12.91 -11.87 -19.86
N GLU A 176 13.97 -12.25 -19.13
CA GLU A 176 15.24 -11.52 -19.05
C GLU A 176 15.09 -10.07 -18.53
N GLY A 177 14.13 -9.83 -17.63
CA GLY A 177 13.84 -8.51 -17.06
C GLY A 177 13.19 -7.52 -18.03
N ARG A 178 12.76 -7.96 -19.22
CA ARG A 178 12.17 -7.09 -20.26
C ARG A 178 10.75 -6.63 -19.97
N VAL A 179 10.07 -7.22 -19.00
CA VAL A 179 8.72 -6.79 -18.58
C VAL A 179 8.77 -5.36 -18.04
N GLY A 180 7.79 -4.53 -18.40
CA GLY A 180 7.78 -3.12 -18.03
C GLY A 180 7.72 -2.89 -16.51
N ARG A 181 6.87 -3.65 -15.78
CA ARG A 181 6.72 -3.47 -14.34
C ARG A 181 6.27 -4.74 -13.61
N ILE A 182 6.79 -4.93 -12.40
CA ILE A 182 6.25 -5.87 -11.42
C ILE A 182 5.88 -5.11 -10.14
N THR A 183 4.68 -5.33 -9.62
CA THR A 183 4.25 -4.90 -8.28
C THR A 183 4.05 -6.12 -7.40
N GLY A 184 4.88 -6.26 -6.36
CA GLY A 184 4.78 -7.32 -5.36
C GLY A 184 4.00 -6.85 -4.13
N LEU A 185 2.85 -7.45 -3.83
CA LEU A 185 2.03 -7.16 -2.67
C LEU A 185 2.29 -8.19 -1.57
N ASP A 186 3.09 -7.80 -0.61
CA ASP A 186 3.58 -8.61 0.52
C ASP A 186 4.07 -10.00 0.06
N PRO A 187 5.16 -10.05 -0.71
CA PRO A 187 5.71 -11.31 -1.23
C PRO A 187 5.87 -12.34 -0.13
N ALA A 188 5.61 -13.62 -0.41
CA ALA A 188 5.66 -14.68 0.60
C ALA A 188 7.07 -14.87 1.19
N GLY A 189 7.18 -14.93 2.53
CA GLY A 189 8.43 -15.16 3.24
C GLY A 189 8.84 -16.64 3.34
N PRO A 190 7.94 -17.53 3.80
CA PRO A 190 8.28 -18.94 3.96
C PRO A 190 8.77 -19.57 2.66
N MET A 191 9.89 -20.28 2.71
CA MET A 191 10.65 -20.89 1.58
C MET A 191 11.43 -19.89 0.71
N PHE A 192 11.18 -18.57 0.80
CA PHE A 192 11.85 -17.56 -0.02
C PHE A 192 12.81 -16.67 0.78
N ALA A 193 12.71 -16.65 2.10
CA ALA A 193 13.51 -15.77 2.95
C ALA A 193 15.03 -16.02 2.86
N SER A 194 15.45 -17.26 2.63
CA SER A 194 16.84 -17.64 2.41
C SER A 194 17.18 -17.97 0.96
N ALA A 195 16.21 -17.83 0.06
CA ALA A 195 16.41 -18.12 -1.35
C ALA A 195 17.30 -17.06 -2.01
N PRO A 196 18.19 -17.45 -2.93
CA PRO A 196 18.98 -16.50 -3.71
C PRO A 196 18.06 -15.68 -4.64
N PRO A 197 18.54 -14.56 -5.20
CA PRO A 197 17.73 -13.69 -6.06
C PRO A 197 16.98 -14.44 -7.19
N GLU A 198 17.63 -15.38 -7.84
CA GLU A 198 17.09 -16.14 -8.98
C GLU A 198 15.93 -17.08 -8.58
N GLU A 199 15.72 -17.26 -7.29
CA GLU A 199 14.66 -18.14 -6.73
C GLU A 199 13.53 -17.38 -6.02
N ARG A 200 13.47 -16.08 -6.18
CA ARG A 200 12.43 -15.21 -5.61
C ARG A 200 12.31 -13.92 -6.41
N LEU A 201 11.30 -13.11 -6.08
CA LEU A 201 11.18 -11.77 -6.65
C LEU A 201 12.41 -10.90 -6.28
N ASP A 202 12.98 -10.23 -7.28
CA ASP A 202 14.06 -9.25 -7.10
C ASP A 202 13.99 -8.09 -8.13
N PRO A 203 14.82 -7.03 -7.97
CA PRO A 203 14.78 -5.88 -8.85
C PRO A 203 15.12 -6.17 -10.32
N THR A 204 15.82 -7.27 -10.62
CA THR A 204 16.26 -7.59 -12.00
C THR A 204 15.18 -8.26 -12.84
N ASP A 205 14.06 -8.65 -12.22
CA ASP A 205 12.96 -9.36 -12.86
C ASP A 205 12.12 -8.47 -13.81
N ALA A 206 12.24 -7.15 -13.71
CA ALA A 206 11.55 -6.22 -14.61
C ALA A 206 12.33 -4.91 -14.77
N GLN A 207 11.94 -4.10 -15.75
CA GLN A 207 12.48 -2.75 -15.90
C GLN A 207 12.19 -1.86 -14.68
N PHE A 208 11.10 -2.13 -13.96
CA PHE A 208 10.78 -1.49 -12.69
C PHE A 208 10.04 -2.47 -11.78
N VAL A 209 10.53 -2.64 -10.57
CA VAL A 209 9.92 -3.48 -9.52
C VAL A 209 9.62 -2.62 -8.31
N ASP A 210 8.36 -2.63 -7.86
CA ASP A 210 7.93 -2.01 -6.61
C ASP A 210 7.26 -3.05 -5.71
N VAL A 211 7.56 -2.98 -4.41
CA VAL A 211 7.10 -3.96 -3.43
C VAL A 211 6.43 -3.26 -2.26
N LEU A 212 5.31 -3.79 -1.81
CA LEU A 212 4.63 -3.34 -0.58
C LEU A 212 4.76 -4.42 0.49
N HIS A 213 5.31 -4.05 1.65
CA HIS A 213 5.47 -4.91 2.81
C HIS A 213 4.47 -4.56 3.91
N THR A 214 3.76 -5.57 4.42
CA THR A 214 2.76 -5.41 5.49
C THR A 214 2.86 -6.46 6.61
N ASP A 215 3.59 -7.58 6.41
CA ASP A 215 3.62 -8.72 7.35
C ASP A 215 4.98 -9.42 7.42
N MET A 216 6.07 -8.67 7.43
CA MET A 216 7.43 -9.23 7.43
C MET A 216 7.81 -10.05 8.67
N ASN A 217 7.05 -9.95 9.76
CA ASN A 217 7.27 -10.73 10.98
C ASN A 217 6.58 -12.10 10.96
N SER A 218 5.72 -12.38 9.97
CA SER A 218 4.97 -13.64 9.86
C SER A 218 5.07 -14.24 8.45
N PHE A 219 4.16 -13.87 7.53
CA PHE A 219 4.06 -14.50 6.20
C PHE A 219 4.80 -13.73 5.10
N GLY A 220 5.11 -12.46 5.31
CA GLY A 220 5.78 -11.61 4.32
C GLY A 220 7.30 -11.79 4.28
N LEU A 221 7.87 -11.58 3.11
CA LEU A 221 9.31 -11.60 2.88
C LEU A 221 9.98 -10.37 3.48
N ARG A 222 11.07 -10.58 4.21
CA ARG A 222 11.87 -9.53 4.83
C ARG A 222 12.91 -8.96 3.87
N GLY A 223 13.19 -7.68 4.01
CA GLY A 223 14.27 -7.02 3.27
C GLY A 223 13.75 -6.15 2.12
N THR A 224 14.64 -5.85 1.17
CA THR A 224 14.37 -5.06 -0.03
C THR A 224 14.41 -5.96 -1.25
N HIS A 225 13.39 -5.92 -2.08
CA HIS A 225 13.19 -6.80 -3.24
C HIS A 225 12.74 -6.04 -4.49
N GLY A 226 12.60 -4.72 -4.39
CA GLY A 226 12.24 -3.83 -5.49
C GLY A 226 13.27 -2.72 -5.71
N HIS A 227 13.07 -1.93 -6.74
CA HIS A 227 13.70 -0.62 -6.91
C HIS A 227 13.18 0.36 -5.85
N ILE A 228 11.93 0.19 -5.45
CA ILE A 228 11.35 0.79 -4.26
C ILE A 228 10.57 -0.26 -3.46
N ASP A 229 10.81 -0.27 -2.16
CA ASP A 229 10.09 -1.08 -1.19
C ASP A 229 9.31 -0.16 -0.25
N PHE A 230 8.00 -0.27 -0.29
CA PHE A 230 7.07 0.45 0.57
C PHE A 230 6.81 -0.35 1.85
N TYR A 231 6.98 0.28 3.00
CA TYR A 231 6.76 -0.35 4.30
C TYR A 231 5.60 0.34 5.02
N ALA A 232 4.42 -0.26 4.97
CA ALA A 232 3.27 0.22 5.72
C ALA A 232 3.45 -0.09 7.21
N ASN A 233 3.42 0.95 8.07
CA ASN A 233 3.59 0.80 9.53
C ASN A 233 4.88 0.03 9.92
N GLY A 234 5.93 0.21 9.13
CA GLY A 234 7.19 -0.50 9.29
C GLY A 234 7.23 -1.88 8.64
N GLY A 235 6.20 -2.29 7.92
CA GLY A 235 6.09 -3.59 7.24
C GLY A 235 5.81 -4.77 8.18
N LEU A 236 5.30 -4.50 9.38
CA LEU A 236 5.06 -5.51 10.43
C LEU A 236 3.54 -5.59 10.72
N ASP A 237 3.16 -5.32 11.98
CA ASP A 237 1.75 -5.34 12.42
C ASP A 237 0.97 -4.16 11.83
N GLN A 238 -0.26 -4.42 11.38
CA GLN A 238 -1.09 -3.40 10.76
C GLN A 238 -2.22 -2.92 11.69
N PRO A 239 -2.52 -1.61 11.74
CA PRO A 239 -3.61 -1.09 12.54
C PRO A 239 -4.95 -1.79 12.23
N GLY A 240 -5.71 -2.11 13.27
CA GLY A 240 -7.00 -2.80 13.16
C GLY A 240 -6.91 -4.31 12.96
N CYS A 241 -5.71 -4.87 12.74
CA CYS A 241 -5.52 -6.31 12.74
C CYS A 241 -5.42 -6.87 14.16
N PRO A 242 -5.93 -8.10 14.41
CA PRO A 242 -5.87 -8.73 15.72
C PRO A 242 -4.43 -8.97 16.17
N LYS A 243 -4.14 -8.74 17.45
CA LYS A 243 -2.81 -8.94 18.04
C LYS A 243 -2.65 -10.26 18.79
N THR A 244 -3.67 -11.11 18.81
CA THR A 244 -3.64 -12.34 19.57
C THR A 244 -4.18 -13.53 18.78
N ILE A 245 -3.59 -14.71 19.00
CA ILE A 245 -3.99 -15.99 18.37
C ILE A 245 -5.43 -16.37 18.66
N PHE A 246 -6.05 -15.86 19.70
CA PHE A 246 -7.46 -16.13 20.05
C PHE A 246 -8.44 -15.58 18.99
N SER A 247 -7.99 -14.71 18.10
CA SER A 247 -8.79 -14.21 16.98
C SER A 247 -8.84 -15.19 15.77
N GLY A 248 -8.29 -16.38 15.93
CA GLY A 248 -8.35 -17.45 14.92
C GLY A 248 -7.68 -17.06 13.59
N LYS A 249 -8.31 -17.45 12.47
CA LYS A 249 -7.78 -17.23 11.13
C LYS A 249 -7.42 -15.76 10.85
N SER A 250 -8.18 -14.80 11.37
CA SER A 250 -7.93 -13.37 11.15
C SER A 250 -6.60 -12.91 11.71
N TYR A 251 -6.13 -13.49 12.81
CA TYR A 251 -4.81 -13.20 13.38
C TYR A 251 -3.68 -13.54 12.40
N PHE A 252 -3.79 -14.67 11.71
CA PHE A 252 -2.71 -15.14 10.83
C PHE A 252 -2.66 -14.47 9.48
N VAL A 253 -3.77 -13.93 8.97
CA VAL A 253 -3.83 -13.46 7.57
C VAL A 253 -4.10 -11.96 7.42
N CYS A 254 -4.53 -11.27 8.47
CA CYS A 254 -4.98 -9.87 8.38
C CYS A 254 -3.87 -8.93 7.91
N ASP A 255 -2.69 -8.99 8.53
CA ASP A 255 -1.55 -8.13 8.20
C ASP A 255 -1.07 -8.42 6.76
N HIS A 256 -1.00 -9.70 6.40
CA HIS A 256 -0.62 -10.13 5.07
C HIS A 256 -1.59 -9.64 3.98
N GLN A 257 -2.90 -9.78 4.21
CA GLN A 257 -3.92 -9.30 3.27
C GLN A 257 -4.04 -7.77 3.23
N ARG A 258 -3.57 -7.07 4.24
CA ARG A 258 -3.59 -5.59 4.27
C ARG A 258 -2.89 -4.99 3.06
N SER A 259 -1.89 -5.64 2.50
CA SER A 259 -1.19 -5.20 1.28
C SER A 259 -2.14 -5.00 0.10
N VAL A 260 -3.05 -5.93 -0.11
CA VAL A 260 -4.06 -5.83 -1.18
C VAL A 260 -5.02 -4.67 -0.91
N PHE A 261 -5.55 -4.54 0.31
CA PHE A 261 -6.51 -3.48 0.64
C PHE A 261 -5.89 -2.08 0.56
N LEU A 262 -4.64 -1.93 0.94
CA LEU A 262 -3.89 -0.67 0.77
C LEU A 262 -3.70 -0.34 -0.71
N TYR A 263 -3.37 -1.33 -1.53
CA TYR A 263 -3.21 -1.15 -2.96
C TYR A 263 -4.55 -0.79 -3.64
N LEU A 264 -5.64 -1.48 -3.30
CA LEU A 264 -7.00 -1.14 -3.77
C LEU A 264 -7.40 0.30 -3.41
N CYS A 265 -7.11 0.72 -2.18
CA CYS A 265 -7.37 2.08 -1.73
C CYS A 265 -6.56 3.11 -2.53
N ALA A 266 -5.29 2.82 -2.82
CA ALA A 266 -4.44 3.66 -3.65
C ALA A 266 -4.93 3.74 -5.10
N LEU A 267 -5.41 2.64 -5.67
CA LEU A 267 -6.01 2.61 -7.00
C LEU A 267 -7.30 3.43 -7.08
N ASN A 268 -8.08 3.47 -6.02
CA ASN A 268 -9.35 4.23 -5.97
C ASN A 268 -9.15 5.74 -5.76
N HIS A 269 -7.91 6.21 -5.64
CA HIS A 269 -7.57 7.61 -5.33
C HIS A 269 -8.20 8.17 -4.04
N THR A 270 -8.86 7.32 -3.24
CA THR A 270 -9.42 7.69 -1.94
C THR A 270 -8.37 7.74 -0.85
N CYS A 271 -7.26 7.02 -1.04
CA CYS A 271 -6.09 7.02 -0.18
C CYS A 271 -4.87 7.57 -0.92
N LYS A 272 -4.33 8.67 -0.46
CA LYS A 272 -3.01 9.10 -0.90
C LYS A 272 -1.97 8.56 0.09
N LEU A 273 -1.35 7.44 -0.24
CA LEU A 273 -0.35 6.77 0.59
C LEU A 273 1.05 7.26 0.20
N THR A 274 1.39 8.45 0.64
CA THR A 274 2.71 9.07 0.42
C THR A 274 3.74 8.40 1.30
N ALA A 275 4.80 7.87 0.71
CA ALA A 275 5.87 7.18 1.39
C ALA A 275 7.16 8.01 1.40
N TYR A 276 7.87 7.99 2.52
CA TYR A 276 9.05 8.79 2.76
C TYR A 276 10.30 7.91 2.73
N PRO A 277 11.24 8.15 1.80
CA PRO A 277 12.50 7.43 1.75
C PRO A 277 13.32 7.65 3.02
N CYS A 278 13.57 6.58 3.75
CA CYS A 278 14.24 6.58 5.05
C CYS A 278 15.11 5.34 5.23
N SER A 279 16.09 5.44 6.12
CA SER A 279 16.95 4.31 6.49
C SER A 279 16.20 3.29 7.35
N SER A 280 15.26 3.76 8.18
CA SER A 280 14.44 2.93 9.06
C SER A 280 13.07 3.56 9.33
N TYR A 281 12.13 2.72 9.80
CA TYR A 281 10.82 3.20 10.26
C TYR A 281 10.94 4.12 11.49
N SER A 282 11.92 3.86 12.36
CA SER A 282 12.22 4.74 13.50
C SER A 282 12.67 6.14 13.07
N ASP A 283 13.49 6.25 12.02
CA ASP A 283 13.91 7.55 11.47
C ASP A 283 12.74 8.31 10.85
N PHE A 284 11.84 7.57 10.17
CA PHE A 284 10.59 8.14 9.65
C PHE A 284 9.72 8.68 10.78
N LEU A 285 9.42 7.88 11.82
CA LEU A 285 8.59 8.30 12.96
C LEU A 285 9.20 9.48 13.73
N SER A 286 10.53 9.55 13.82
CA SER A 286 11.24 10.67 14.43
C SER A 286 11.35 11.91 13.53
N GLY A 287 10.79 11.87 12.33
CA GLY A 287 10.74 13.02 11.42
C GLY A 287 12.05 13.38 10.73
N GLN A 288 13.06 12.50 10.73
CA GLN A 288 14.39 12.81 10.21
C GLN A 288 14.47 12.85 8.68
N CYS A 289 13.59 12.13 7.99
CA CYS A 289 13.64 11.89 6.56
C CYS A 289 12.32 12.29 5.84
N LEU A 290 11.72 13.41 6.20
CA LEU A 290 10.45 13.88 5.64
C LEU A 290 10.62 14.79 4.41
N GLN A 291 11.82 14.85 3.84
CA GLN A 291 12.16 15.70 2.70
C GLN A 291 12.31 14.85 1.46
N CYS A 292 11.70 15.30 0.36
CA CYS A 292 11.71 14.57 -0.89
C CYS A 292 12.26 15.41 -2.06
N GLU A 293 13.17 16.32 -1.76
CA GLU A 293 13.84 17.18 -2.75
C GLU A 293 14.60 16.37 -3.81
N THR A 294 15.01 15.15 -3.47
CA THR A 294 15.63 14.18 -4.39
C THR A 294 14.74 13.82 -5.58
N PHE A 295 13.43 13.96 -5.43
CA PHE A 295 12.43 13.59 -6.44
C PHE A 295 11.84 14.80 -7.19
N LYS A 296 12.46 16.00 -7.09
CA LYS A 296 11.96 17.17 -7.83
C LYS A 296 11.98 16.93 -9.35
N PRO A 297 10.94 17.39 -10.07
CA PRO A 297 9.84 18.24 -9.59
C PRO A 297 8.71 17.51 -8.84
N ALA A 298 8.73 16.18 -8.80
CA ALA A 298 7.75 15.38 -8.09
C ALA A 298 7.87 15.54 -6.55
N SER A 299 6.79 15.18 -5.84
CA SER A 299 6.78 15.00 -4.38
C SER A 299 7.40 13.65 -3.98
N CYS A 300 7.32 13.28 -2.69
CA CYS A 300 7.64 11.92 -2.24
C CYS A 300 6.86 10.86 -3.04
N PRO A 301 7.43 9.66 -3.23
CA PRO A 301 6.74 8.58 -3.92
C PRO A 301 5.39 8.24 -3.26
N VAL A 302 4.40 7.94 -4.08
CA VAL A 302 3.06 7.55 -3.65
C VAL A 302 2.79 6.15 -4.14
N LEU A 303 2.35 5.25 -3.24
CA LEU A 303 1.91 3.91 -3.63
C LEU A 303 0.71 4.01 -4.59
N GLY A 304 0.73 3.26 -5.69
CA GLY A 304 -0.37 3.23 -6.64
C GLY A 304 -0.02 2.73 -8.02
N TYR A 305 -0.93 2.94 -8.97
CA TYR A 305 -0.77 2.47 -10.34
C TYR A 305 0.31 3.25 -11.11
N ASP A 306 0.31 4.57 -11.04
CA ASP A 306 1.25 5.41 -11.79
C ASP A 306 2.50 5.74 -10.96
N MET A 307 3.63 5.15 -11.36
CA MET A 307 4.96 5.40 -10.79
C MET A 307 5.88 6.15 -11.75
N SER A 308 5.38 6.58 -12.92
CA SER A 308 6.18 7.15 -14.00
C SER A 308 7.01 8.36 -13.57
N GLN A 309 6.45 9.25 -12.75
CA GLN A 309 7.13 10.48 -12.31
C GLN A 309 8.30 10.24 -11.33
N TRP A 310 8.43 9.03 -10.75
CA TRP A 310 9.51 8.68 -9.81
C TRP A 310 10.47 7.65 -10.38
N ARG A 311 10.05 6.89 -11.42
CA ARG A 311 10.73 5.72 -11.96
C ARG A 311 12.21 5.98 -12.25
N ASP A 312 12.52 6.96 -13.09
CA ASP A 312 13.90 7.22 -13.52
C ASP A 312 14.80 7.55 -12.32
N ARG A 313 14.29 8.32 -11.38
CA ARG A 313 15.05 8.67 -10.17
C ARG A 313 15.25 7.48 -9.25
N LEU A 314 14.23 6.64 -9.07
CA LEU A 314 14.32 5.42 -8.27
C LEU A 314 15.31 4.42 -8.86
N LEU A 315 15.32 4.27 -10.19
CA LEU A 315 16.31 3.44 -10.89
C LEU A 315 17.75 3.93 -10.64
N MET A 316 17.99 5.24 -10.65
CA MET A 316 19.29 5.83 -10.34
C MET A 316 19.72 5.62 -8.87
N LEU A 317 18.78 5.56 -7.94
CA LEU A 317 19.05 5.35 -6.51
C LEU A 317 19.31 3.88 -6.17
N GLY A 318 18.93 2.97 -7.06
CA GLY A 318 19.00 1.53 -6.84
C GLY A 318 17.83 1.05 -5.96
N GLN A 319 18.11 0.52 -4.78
CA GLN A 319 17.07 0.07 -3.84
C GLN A 319 16.69 1.18 -2.85
N THR A 320 15.43 1.60 -2.88
CA THR A 320 14.90 2.65 -2.00
C THR A 320 13.91 2.05 -1.00
N ARG A 321 14.12 2.28 0.29
CA ARG A 321 13.15 1.96 1.36
C ARG A 321 12.31 3.19 1.64
N ALA A 322 10.99 3.06 1.56
CA ALA A 322 10.06 4.17 1.80
C ALA A 322 8.98 3.77 2.80
N TYR A 323 8.73 4.61 3.78
CA TYR A 323 7.85 4.32 4.91
C TYR A 323 6.63 5.24 4.92
N PHE A 324 5.50 4.69 5.35
CA PHE A 324 4.29 5.44 5.65
C PHE A 324 3.50 4.75 6.77
N SER A 325 2.63 5.53 7.43
CA SER A 325 1.72 4.98 8.44
C SER A 325 0.28 5.03 7.94
N THR A 326 -0.54 4.10 8.41
CA THR A 326 -1.95 4.00 8.05
C THR A 326 -2.86 4.03 9.26
N THR A 327 -4.15 4.27 9.03
CA THR A 327 -5.23 4.06 9.99
C THR A 327 -5.70 2.60 9.97
N ALA A 328 -6.58 2.24 10.91
CA ALA A 328 -7.18 0.90 10.99
C ALA A 328 -8.24 0.65 9.90
N GLU A 329 -8.93 1.70 9.47
CA GLU A 329 -10.09 1.64 8.58
C GLU A 329 -9.92 2.59 7.38
N LEU A 330 -10.77 2.42 6.37
CA LEU A 330 -10.81 3.31 5.20
C LEU A 330 -11.28 4.74 5.57
N PRO A 331 -10.69 5.75 4.93
CA PRO A 331 -9.50 5.70 4.12
C PRO A 331 -8.26 5.45 5.00
N TYR A 332 -7.36 4.56 4.56
CA TYR A 332 -6.18 4.20 5.34
C TYR A 332 -5.12 5.31 5.44
N SER A 333 -5.23 6.40 4.69
CA SER A 333 -4.26 7.50 4.72
C SER A 333 -4.35 8.30 6.01
N LYS A 334 -3.19 8.70 6.54
CA LYS A 334 -3.06 9.67 7.64
C LYS A 334 -2.78 11.05 7.10
N THR A 335 -3.20 12.08 7.84
CA THR A 335 -2.76 13.45 7.59
C THR A 335 -1.51 13.73 8.41
N SER A 336 -0.41 14.05 7.74
CA SER A 336 0.90 14.18 8.36
C SER A 336 1.44 15.62 8.30
N TYR A 337 2.08 16.02 9.37
CA TYR A 337 2.75 17.32 9.48
C TYR A 337 4.16 17.15 10.02
N ARG A 338 5.12 17.86 9.41
CA ARG A 338 6.42 18.09 10.03
C ARG A 338 6.30 19.21 11.04
N VAL A 339 6.75 18.97 12.25
CA VAL A 339 6.77 19.95 13.34
C VAL A 339 8.21 20.24 13.71
N ASP A 340 8.63 21.49 13.56
CA ASP A 340 9.96 21.97 13.95
C ASP A 340 9.80 22.87 15.19
N LEU A 341 10.43 22.49 16.31
CA LEU A 341 10.42 23.21 17.58
C LEU A 341 11.81 23.79 17.85
N VAL A 342 11.90 25.08 18.08
CA VAL A 342 13.13 25.74 18.54
C VAL A 342 12.90 26.22 19.97
N THR A 343 13.74 25.75 20.90
CA THR A 343 13.59 26.05 22.34
C THR A 343 14.71 26.93 22.87
N TRP A 344 14.38 27.71 23.89
CA TRP A 344 15.36 28.42 24.74
C TRP A 344 15.21 27.93 26.17
N ASN A 345 16.21 27.19 26.66
CA ASN A 345 16.23 26.67 28.02
C ASN A 345 17.65 26.78 28.57
N GLN A 346 17.81 27.23 29.79
CA GLN A 346 19.12 27.31 30.44
C GLN A 346 19.75 25.93 30.65
N PHE A 347 18.91 24.90 30.86
CA PHE A 347 19.31 23.53 31.05
C PHE A 347 18.61 22.62 30.07
N LEU A 348 19.24 21.49 29.74
CA LEU A 348 18.64 20.44 28.95
C LEU A 348 17.28 19.99 29.55
N ARG A 349 16.25 19.84 28.71
CA ARG A 349 14.93 19.39 29.06
C ARG A 349 14.55 18.15 28.26
N TRP A 350 13.67 17.34 28.81
CA TRP A 350 13.18 16.14 28.19
C TRP A 350 11.66 16.09 28.29
N GLY A 351 11.00 15.46 27.33
CA GLY A 351 9.56 15.23 27.40
C GLY A 351 9.00 14.61 26.14
N VAL A 352 7.78 14.08 26.27
CA VAL A 352 6.95 13.62 25.16
C VAL A 352 6.06 14.76 24.70
N VAL A 353 6.04 15.05 23.42
CA VAL A 353 5.22 16.11 22.82
C VAL A 353 3.85 15.55 22.44
N ILE A 354 2.80 16.21 22.87
CA ILE A 354 1.42 15.97 22.44
C ILE A 354 0.93 17.20 21.72
N LEU A 355 0.47 17.02 20.48
CA LEU A 355 -0.07 18.09 19.63
C LEU A 355 -1.53 17.80 19.33
N ARG A 356 -2.41 18.78 19.52
CA ARG A 356 -3.82 18.70 19.15
C ARG A 356 -4.16 19.78 18.13
N LEU A 357 -4.93 19.39 17.12
CA LEU A 357 -5.49 20.30 16.14
C LEU A 357 -6.98 20.47 16.39
N HIS A 358 -7.46 21.70 16.24
CA HIS A 358 -8.85 22.06 16.49
C HIS A 358 -9.45 22.75 15.27
N ASN A 359 -10.67 22.33 14.90
CA ASN A 359 -11.53 23.01 13.96
C ASN A 359 -12.96 23.07 14.54
N GLY A 360 -13.34 24.24 15.09
CA GLY A 360 -14.60 24.39 15.80
C GLY A 360 -14.67 23.46 17.03
N LYS A 361 -15.66 22.55 17.04
CA LYS A 361 -15.85 21.57 18.12
C LYS A 361 -15.00 20.31 17.94
N ASN A 362 -14.45 20.08 16.75
CA ASN A 362 -13.66 18.89 16.45
C ASN A 362 -12.22 19.07 16.90
N VAL A 363 -11.71 18.05 17.58
CA VAL A 363 -10.34 18.01 18.11
C VAL A 363 -9.74 16.65 17.78
N ILE A 364 -8.53 16.65 17.22
CA ILE A 364 -7.75 15.44 16.99
C ILE A 364 -6.38 15.59 17.66
N GLU A 365 -5.88 14.48 18.17
CA GLU A 365 -4.59 14.39 18.84
C GLU A 365 -3.58 13.68 17.94
N SER A 366 -2.34 14.16 17.91
CA SER A 366 -1.28 13.55 17.16
C SER A 366 -0.82 12.23 17.76
N GLN A 367 -0.58 11.27 16.88
CA GLN A 367 0.21 10.09 17.20
C GLN A 367 1.67 10.42 16.91
N ILE A 368 2.36 11.04 17.85
CA ILE A 368 3.81 11.20 17.82
C ILE A 368 4.42 9.96 18.49
N ASP A 369 5.53 9.45 17.94
CA ASP A 369 6.28 8.38 18.59
C ASP A 369 6.52 8.74 20.07
N ASN A 370 6.05 7.90 21.00
CA ASN A 370 6.09 8.13 22.45
C ASN A 370 7.53 8.18 23.02
N LYS A 371 8.51 8.57 22.20
CA LYS A 371 9.89 8.75 22.65
C LYS A 371 10.07 10.01 23.45
N LEU A 372 10.87 9.88 24.49
CA LEU A 372 11.33 11.00 25.30
C LEU A 372 12.27 11.87 24.44
N LEU A 373 11.79 13.04 24.05
CA LEU A 373 12.55 13.97 23.23
C LEU A 373 13.45 14.84 24.09
N ARG A 374 14.56 15.24 23.50
CA ARG A 374 15.58 16.09 24.09
C ARG A 374 15.45 17.50 23.53
N PHE A 375 15.31 18.51 24.40
CA PHE A 375 15.21 19.91 24.04
C PHE A 375 16.48 20.64 24.47
N GLU A 376 17.34 20.95 23.52
CA GLU A 376 18.54 21.71 23.71
C GLU A 376 18.33 23.18 23.33
N GLN A 377 19.07 24.07 23.96
CA GLN A 377 18.98 25.50 23.70
C GLN A 377 19.34 25.82 22.25
N TYR A 378 18.49 26.60 21.58
CA TYR A 378 18.63 27.06 20.18
C TYR A 378 18.70 25.92 19.14
N THR A 379 18.50 24.68 19.53
CA THR A 379 18.47 23.54 18.62
C THR A 379 17.05 23.31 18.10
N SER A 380 16.91 22.99 16.81
CA SER A 380 15.65 22.61 16.22
C SER A 380 15.36 21.12 16.47
N THR A 381 14.33 20.84 17.24
CA THR A 381 13.81 19.48 17.39
C THR A 381 12.73 19.24 16.33
N ARG A 382 12.94 18.26 15.45
CA ARG A 382 12.00 17.89 14.38
C ARG A 382 11.17 16.70 14.82
N LEU A 383 9.90 16.69 14.41
CA LEU A 383 8.92 15.66 14.75
C LEU A 383 8.03 15.39 13.54
N LEU A 384 7.54 14.15 13.45
CA LEU A 384 6.41 13.78 12.61
C LEU A 384 5.14 13.71 13.48
N ALA A 385 4.18 14.59 13.20
CA ALA A 385 2.85 14.54 13.79
C ALA A 385 1.87 13.95 12.79
N GLN A 386 1.21 12.85 13.15
CA GLN A 386 0.26 12.14 12.30
C GLN A 386 -1.13 12.12 12.94
N PHE A 387 -2.16 12.27 12.12
CA PHE A 387 -3.56 12.32 12.54
C PHE A 387 -4.39 11.39 11.68
N ASP A 388 -5.37 10.75 12.28
CA ASP A 388 -6.26 9.80 11.60
C ASP A 388 -7.36 10.49 10.77
N ALA A 389 -7.48 11.81 10.90
CA ALA A 389 -8.42 12.61 10.11
C ALA A 389 -7.80 13.96 9.70
N ASP A 390 -8.35 14.55 8.65
CA ASP A 390 -7.99 15.89 8.19
C ASP A 390 -8.97 16.92 8.77
N LEU A 391 -8.47 17.84 9.60
CA LEU A 391 -9.26 18.92 10.19
C LEU A 391 -9.03 20.29 9.53
N TYR A 392 -8.53 20.32 8.31
CA TYR A 392 -8.37 21.61 7.64
C TYR A 392 -9.72 22.32 7.37
N PRO A 393 -9.83 23.65 7.57
CA PRO A 393 -8.82 24.58 8.06
C PRO A 393 -8.63 24.50 9.59
N ILE A 394 -7.37 24.58 10.04
CA ILE A 394 -7.00 24.51 11.46
C ILE A 394 -7.18 25.88 12.09
N GLN A 395 -8.05 25.96 13.11
CA GLN A 395 -8.36 27.21 13.80
C GLN A 395 -7.52 27.45 15.06
N LYS A 396 -7.18 26.38 15.77
CA LYS A 396 -6.41 26.42 17.00
C LYS A 396 -5.52 25.20 17.13
N ILE A 397 -4.37 25.36 17.72
CA ILE A 397 -3.40 24.31 18.02
C ILE A 397 -3.17 24.27 19.51
N SER A 398 -3.16 23.10 20.12
CA SER A 398 -2.77 22.89 21.50
C SER A 398 -1.51 22.05 21.57
N LEU A 399 -0.60 22.42 22.44
CA LEU A 399 0.68 21.77 22.66
C LEU A 399 0.88 21.47 24.14
N ARG A 400 1.33 20.24 24.44
CA ARG A 400 1.68 19.81 25.80
C ARG A 400 2.98 19.01 25.76
N ILE A 401 3.86 19.23 26.73
CA ILE A 401 5.06 18.43 26.96
C ILE A 401 4.88 17.65 28.24
N VAL A 402 4.91 16.32 28.14
CA VAL A 402 4.73 15.38 29.25
C VAL A 402 6.08 14.76 29.61
N THR A 403 6.48 14.86 30.88
CA THR A 403 7.80 14.40 31.35
C THR A 403 7.78 13.13 32.17
N GLY A 404 6.58 12.72 32.63
CA GLY A 404 6.40 11.60 33.56
C GLY A 404 6.77 11.92 35.02
N ASN A 405 7.28 13.12 35.31
CA ASN A 405 7.53 13.53 36.69
C ASN A 405 6.23 13.81 37.42
N VAL A 406 5.99 13.12 38.53
CA VAL A 406 4.81 13.30 39.40
C VAL A 406 5.17 14.17 40.60
N ILE A 407 6.43 14.16 41.02
CA ILE A 407 6.92 14.81 42.24
C ILE A 407 8.13 15.69 41.90
N GLY A 408 8.10 16.95 42.33
CA GLY A 408 9.23 17.89 42.17
C GLY A 408 8.84 19.25 41.56
N PRO A 409 9.77 20.20 41.48
CA PRO A 409 9.49 21.51 40.91
C PRO A 409 9.17 21.38 39.39
N ARG A 410 8.03 21.94 38.99
CA ARG A 410 7.69 22.02 37.56
C ARG A 410 8.60 23.01 36.89
N TYR A 411 9.13 22.61 35.73
CA TYR A 411 9.95 23.49 34.93
C TYR A 411 9.16 24.06 33.73
N LYS A 412 9.66 25.18 33.22
CA LYS A 412 9.11 25.83 32.03
C LYS A 412 10.06 25.63 30.85
N ILE A 413 9.47 25.46 29.68
CA ILE A 413 10.17 25.44 28.40
C ILE A 413 9.69 26.66 27.61
N ARG A 414 10.61 27.51 27.19
CA ARG A 414 10.29 28.61 26.28
C ARG A 414 10.51 28.14 24.85
N LEU A 415 9.44 28.05 24.07
CA LEU A 415 9.50 27.82 22.64
C LEU A 415 9.71 29.17 21.95
N LEU A 416 10.86 29.37 21.33
CA LEU A 416 11.14 30.53 20.50
C LEU A 416 10.30 30.48 19.22
N ARG A 417 10.14 29.28 18.65
CA ARG A 417 9.33 29.05 17.46
C ARG A 417 8.79 27.61 17.44
N ILE A 418 7.54 27.48 17.04
CA ILE A 418 6.97 26.25 16.49
C ILE A 418 6.59 26.53 15.04
N ARG A 419 7.00 25.63 14.13
CA ARG A 419 6.61 25.62 12.71
C ARG A 419 5.99 24.29 12.38
N ILE A 420 4.81 24.32 11.77
CA ILE A 420 4.06 23.13 11.36
C ILE A 420 3.89 23.17 9.84
N THR A 421 4.45 22.18 9.16
CA THR A 421 4.48 22.08 7.70
C THR A 421 3.60 20.92 7.27
N PRO A 422 2.53 21.13 6.48
CA PRO A 422 1.76 20.07 5.87
C PRO A 422 2.64 19.24 4.91
N LEU A 423 2.53 17.90 4.95
CA LEU A 423 3.37 17.04 4.13
C LEU A 423 2.68 16.57 2.84
N GLU A 424 1.39 16.21 2.90
CA GLU A 424 0.67 15.67 1.74
C GLU A 424 0.12 16.74 0.80
N ASN A 425 -0.14 17.94 1.31
CA ASN A 425 -0.73 19.03 0.53
C ASN A 425 0.14 20.30 0.62
N GLN A 426 1.02 20.47 -0.35
CA GLN A 426 1.95 21.60 -0.42
C GLN A 426 1.27 22.97 -0.64
N ASN A 427 0.00 22.99 -1.09
CA ASN A 427 -0.75 24.24 -1.26
C ASN A 427 -1.31 24.80 0.06
N ARG A 428 -1.22 24.03 1.15
CA ARG A 428 -1.65 24.51 2.46
C ARG A 428 -0.59 25.43 3.08
N PRO A 429 -1.01 26.53 3.74
CA PRO A 429 -0.07 27.44 4.35
C PRO A 429 0.71 26.79 5.49
N LEU A 430 1.95 27.23 5.65
CA LEU A 430 2.76 26.93 6.82
C LEU A 430 2.14 27.62 8.03
N MET A 431 2.15 26.94 9.16
CA MET A 431 1.61 27.45 10.42
C MET A 431 2.74 27.66 11.42
N CYS A 432 2.85 28.88 11.93
CA CYS A 432 3.86 29.26 12.92
C CYS A 432 3.25 29.84 14.20
N ARG A 433 4.01 29.75 15.29
CA ARG A 433 3.82 30.56 16.50
C ARG A 433 5.17 30.78 17.16
N TYR A 434 5.29 31.92 17.79
CA TYR A 434 6.54 32.39 18.38
C TYR A 434 6.33 32.70 19.88
N ASP A 435 7.41 32.55 20.64
CA ASP A 435 7.55 32.92 22.03
C ASP A 435 6.44 32.37 22.96
N ILE A 436 6.32 31.06 23.01
CA ILE A 436 5.36 30.36 23.88
C ILE A 436 6.08 29.82 25.11
N ILE A 437 5.52 30.05 26.28
CA ILE A 437 5.99 29.43 27.52
C ILE A 437 5.11 28.21 27.81
N LEU A 438 5.71 27.04 27.82
CA LEU A 438 5.09 25.77 28.19
C LEU A 438 5.48 25.43 29.64
N GLU A 439 4.51 25.18 30.48
CA GLU A 439 4.72 24.56 31.78
C GLU A 439 4.65 23.04 31.64
N GLU A 440 5.47 22.35 32.40
CA GLU A 440 5.50 20.88 32.42
C GLU A 440 4.08 20.31 32.68
N ASN A 441 3.67 19.36 31.85
CA ASN A 441 2.36 18.69 31.87
C ASN A 441 1.14 19.61 31.68
N ALA A 442 1.31 20.91 31.46
CA ALA A 442 0.24 21.83 31.13
C ALA A 442 0.05 21.98 29.61
N GLU A 443 -1.20 22.12 29.19
CA GLU A 443 -1.56 22.34 27.80
C GLU A 443 -1.65 23.85 27.52
N VAL A 444 -0.96 24.30 26.47
CA VAL A 444 -1.06 25.67 25.98
C VAL A 444 -1.69 25.65 24.60
N SER A 445 -2.70 26.48 24.41
CA SER A 445 -3.43 26.63 23.15
C SER A 445 -3.14 27.98 22.50
N PHE A 446 -3.01 27.98 21.17
CA PHE A 446 -2.77 29.19 20.38
C PHE A 446 -3.43 29.14 19.01
N LYS A 447 -3.70 30.31 18.43
CA LYS A 447 -4.09 30.43 17.03
C LYS A 447 -2.81 30.40 16.17
N PRO A 448 -2.75 29.59 15.11
CA PRO A 448 -1.61 29.61 14.21
C PRO A 448 -1.54 30.93 13.45
N LEU A 449 -0.32 31.36 13.15
CA LEU A 449 0.00 32.50 12.30
C LEU A 449 0.68 32.01 11.02
N PRO A 450 0.62 32.75 9.90
CA PRO A 450 1.51 32.48 8.77
C PRO A 450 2.97 32.51 9.24
N CYS A 451 3.81 31.72 8.60
CA CYS A 451 5.27 31.79 8.85
C CYS A 451 5.88 32.89 7.99
N ASP A 452 6.74 33.69 8.61
CA ASP A 452 7.57 34.67 7.94
C ASP A 452 8.74 34.01 7.22
#